data_96425ac7cf5620895003b9bd97f4da47
#
_entry.id   96425ac7cf5620895003b9bd97f4da47
#
_cell.length_a   1.000
_cell.length_b   1.000
_cell.length_c   1.000
_cell.angle_alpha   90.00
_cell.angle_beta   90.00
_cell.angle_gamma   90.00
#
_symmetry.space_group_name_H-M   'P 1'
#
loop_
_entity.id
_entity.type
_entity.pdbx_description
1 polymer ?
#
loop_
_entity_poly.entity_id
_entity_poly.type
_entity_poly.pdbx_seq_one_letter_code
_entity_poly.pdbx_strand_id
1 'polypeptide(L)'
;FCTGADLTWLASPPTVEQGEALAELFRTIAVCPLPTLALVQGGCYGGAMGLVAACDFVLATPDAEFGFTEVRLGLAPAVISPWAVQRLGVARTRELFLTGERFSTQRAFDIGLLSSVTEDLEAAADALLDALRSGGPQAQRAIKEMLLARDETIEERDARLARAITALRDSGEA
;
A
#
# COMPACT_ATOMS: atom_id res chain seq x y z
N PHE A 1 -11.62 7.99 6.27
CA PHE A 1 -10.65 8.05 5.16
C PHE A 1 -11.37 7.93 3.82
N CYS A 2 -11.77 6.73 3.42
CA CYS A 2 -12.50 6.47 2.18
C CYS A 2 -13.25 5.13 2.31
N THR A 3 -14.50 5.09 1.87
CA THR A 3 -15.36 3.90 1.99
C THR A 3 -15.43 3.06 0.71
N GLY A 4 -14.50 3.28 -0.21
CA GLY A 4 -14.39 2.53 -1.46
C GLY A 4 -15.02 3.24 -2.65
N ALA A 5 -15.39 2.46 -3.67
CA ALA A 5 -15.97 2.98 -4.90
C ALA A 5 -17.40 3.53 -4.68
N ASP A 6 -17.78 4.51 -5.48
CA ASP A 6 -19.15 5.04 -5.52
C ASP A 6 -20.14 3.93 -5.89
N LEU A 7 -21.23 3.79 -5.13
CA LEU A 7 -22.21 2.73 -5.34
C LEU A 7 -22.97 2.89 -6.68
N THR A 8 -23.15 4.11 -7.16
CA THR A 8 -23.78 4.36 -8.47
C THR A 8 -22.84 3.89 -9.59
N TRP A 9 -21.55 4.14 -9.43
CA TRP A 9 -20.54 3.64 -10.35
C TRP A 9 -20.47 2.10 -10.34
N LEU A 10 -20.54 1.47 -9.16
CA LEU A 10 -20.58 -0.01 -9.04
C LEU A 10 -21.83 -0.63 -9.66
N ALA A 11 -22.96 0.10 -9.68
CA ALA A 11 -24.21 -0.35 -10.31
C ALA A 11 -24.20 -0.22 -11.84
N SER A 12 -23.25 0.50 -12.42
CA SER A 12 -23.08 0.58 -13.88
C SER A 12 -22.51 -0.74 -14.44
N PRO A 13 -22.75 -1.07 -15.72
CA PRO A 13 -22.16 -2.27 -16.34
C PRO A 13 -20.64 -2.25 -16.21
N PRO A 14 -20.00 -3.32 -15.65
CA PRO A 14 -18.56 -3.35 -15.46
C PRO A 14 -17.84 -3.43 -16.81
N THR A 15 -16.71 -2.71 -16.94
CA THR A 15 -15.83 -2.82 -18.09
C THR A 15 -14.41 -3.18 -17.67
N VAL A 16 -13.66 -3.80 -18.56
CA VAL A 16 -12.26 -4.15 -18.32
C VAL A 16 -11.42 -2.89 -18.09
N GLU A 17 -11.69 -1.84 -18.84
CA GLU A 17 -10.98 -0.56 -18.77
C GLU A 17 -11.13 0.10 -17.40
N GLN A 18 -12.26 -0.05 -16.73
CA GLN A 18 -12.45 0.43 -15.35
C GLN A 18 -11.56 -0.32 -14.37
N GLY A 19 -11.43 -1.64 -14.53
CA GLY A 19 -10.53 -2.45 -13.72
C GLY A 19 -9.06 -2.10 -13.95
N GLU A 20 -8.68 -1.90 -15.22
CA GLU A 20 -7.32 -1.47 -15.61
C GLU A 20 -6.98 -0.09 -15.05
N ALA A 21 -7.89 0.88 -15.11
CA ALA A 21 -7.70 2.21 -14.54
C ALA A 21 -7.49 2.16 -13.01
N LEU A 22 -8.24 1.31 -12.31
CA LEU A 22 -8.08 1.12 -10.87
C LEU A 22 -6.75 0.43 -10.54
N ALA A 23 -6.35 -0.58 -11.31
CA ALA A 23 -5.06 -1.25 -11.17
C ALA A 23 -3.91 -0.27 -11.40
N GLU A 24 -4.02 0.59 -12.42
CA GLU A 24 -3.04 1.64 -12.74
C GLU A 24 -2.92 2.67 -11.60
N LEU A 25 -4.03 3.05 -10.96
CA LEU A 25 -4.02 3.95 -9.81
C LEU A 25 -3.16 3.37 -8.67
N PHE A 26 -3.38 2.12 -8.29
CA PHE A 26 -2.61 1.48 -7.23
C PHE A 26 -1.14 1.31 -7.63
N ARG A 27 -0.90 0.92 -8.87
CA ARG A 27 0.45 0.81 -9.41
C ARG A 27 1.18 2.15 -9.34
N THR A 28 0.54 3.25 -9.74
CA THR A 28 1.13 4.60 -9.72
C THR A 28 1.58 5.00 -8.31
N ILE A 29 0.78 4.68 -7.28
CA ILE A 29 1.16 4.94 -5.88
C ILE A 29 2.38 4.09 -5.48
N ALA A 30 2.34 2.80 -5.78
CA ALA A 30 3.39 1.87 -5.37
C ALA A 30 4.75 2.15 -6.04
N VAL A 31 4.74 2.53 -7.35
CA VAL A 31 5.97 2.83 -8.10
C VAL A 31 6.38 4.31 -8.02
N CYS A 32 5.65 5.15 -7.29
CA CYS A 32 6.04 6.54 -7.08
C CYS A 32 7.49 6.61 -6.61
N PRO A 33 8.36 7.42 -7.23
CA PRO A 33 9.78 7.48 -6.86
C PRO A 33 10.03 8.09 -5.48
N LEU A 34 9.03 8.77 -4.92
CA LEU A 34 9.05 9.34 -3.59
C LEU A 34 8.35 8.41 -2.59
N PRO A 35 8.76 8.41 -1.31
CA PRO A 35 7.97 7.75 -0.25
C PRO A 35 6.53 8.24 -0.21
N THR A 36 5.59 7.32 -0.09
CA THR A 36 4.15 7.58 -0.05
C THR A 36 3.59 7.29 1.33
N LEU A 37 2.72 8.16 1.83
CA LEU A 37 2.15 8.09 3.17
C LEU A 37 0.63 8.21 3.10
N ALA A 38 -0.09 7.27 3.72
CA ALA A 38 -1.52 7.36 3.96
C ALA A 38 -1.79 7.73 5.42
N LEU A 39 -2.61 8.78 5.64
CA LEU A 39 -3.11 9.20 6.94
C LEU A 39 -4.58 8.80 7.05
N VAL A 40 -4.90 7.82 7.88
CA VAL A 40 -6.20 7.17 7.92
C VAL A 40 -6.93 7.52 9.20
N GLN A 41 -8.13 8.10 9.05
CA GLN A 41 -9.10 8.33 10.13
C GLN A 41 -10.47 7.81 9.70
N GLY A 42 -11.26 7.27 10.63
CA GLY A 42 -12.57 6.70 10.33
C GLY A 42 -12.50 5.48 9.39
N GLY A 43 -13.54 5.25 8.60
CA GLY A 43 -13.64 4.05 7.76
C GLY A 43 -12.68 4.00 6.58
N CYS A 44 -12.09 2.83 6.34
CA CYS A 44 -11.25 2.51 5.18
C CYS A 44 -11.67 1.15 4.62
N TYR A 45 -12.49 1.14 3.55
CA TYR A 45 -13.12 -0.08 3.04
C TYR A 45 -12.96 -0.26 1.54
N GLY A 46 -12.98 -1.52 1.11
CA GLY A 46 -12.98 -1.89 -0.30
C GLY A 46 -11.82 -1.30 -1.07
N GLY A 47 -12.07 -0.58 -2.18
CA GLY A 47 -11.04 0.07 -2.98
C GLY A 47 -10.07 0.97 -2.21
N ALA A 48 -10.51 1.56 -1.10
CA ALA A 48 -9.65 2.35 -0.22
C ALA A 48 -8.51 1.53 0.39
N MET A 49 -8.77 0.24 0.66
CA MET A 49 -7.73 -0.68 1.15
C MET A 49 -6.61 -0.88 0.14
N GLY A 50 -6.92 -0.77 -1.17
CA GLY A 50 -5.91 -0.79 -2.23
C GLY A 50 -4.98 0.42 -2.18
N LEU A 51 -5.52 1.62 -1.92
CA LEU A 51 -4.71 2.84 -1.75
C LEU A 51 -3.75 2.68 -0.57
N VAL A 52 -4.28 2.24 0.58
CA VAL A 52 -3.51 2.03 1.81
C VAL A 52 -2.45 0.94 1.62
N ALA A 53 -2.81 -0.19 0.99
CA ALA A 53 -1.87 -1.29 0.78
C ALA A 53 -0.74 -0.93 -0.20
N ALA A 54 -0.98 -0.01 -1.14
CA ALA A 54 0.00 0.45 -2.12
C ALA A 54 0.95 1.54 -1.59
N CYS A 55 0.61 2.23 -0.48
CA CYS A 55 1.49 3.21 0.14
C CYS A 55 2.66 2.56 0.89
N ASP A 56 3.78 3.27 1.00
CA ASP A 56 4.94 2.80 1.78
C ASP A 56 4.65 2.82 3.29
N PHE A 57 4.04 3.90 3.77
CA PHE A 57 3.69 4.11 5.17
C PHE A 57 2.20 4.33 5.33
N VAL A 58 1.66 3.85 6.45
CA VAL A 58 0.26 4.04 6.83
C VAL A 58 0.18 4.38 8.30
N LEU A 59 -0.32 5.56 8.62
CA LEU A 59 -0.60 5.99 9.97
C LEU A 59 -2.12 6.05 10.15
N ALA A 60 -2.63 5.65 11.30
CA ALA A 60 -4.06 5.68 11.55
C ALA A 60 -4.40 6.18 12.96
N THR A 61 -5.59 6.78 13.09
CA THR A 61 -6.17 7.09 14.39
C THR A 61 -6.68 5.82 15.08
N PRO A 62 -6.71 5.77 16.43
CA PRO A 62 -7.17 4.58 17.16
C PRO A 62 -8.61 4.14 16.85
N ASP A 63 -9.46 5.08 16.42
CA ASP A 63 -10.87 4.86 16.09
C ASP A 63 -11.11 4.49 14.62
N ALA A 64 -10.06 4.38 13.81
CA ALA A 64 -10.20 3.96 12.42
C ALA A 64 -10.64 2.49 12.30
N GLU A 65 -11.38 2.18 11.23
CA GLU A 65 -11.87 0.83 10.95
C GLU A 65 -11.53 0.45 9.49
N PHE A 66 -11.12 -0.78 9.30
CA PHE A 66 -10.61 -1.30 8.02
C PHE A 66 -11.42 -2.50 7.54
N GLY A 67 -11.44 -2.76 6.22
CA GLY A 67 -12.06 -3.97 5.70
C GLY A 67 -11.96 -4.13 4.18
N PHE A 68 -11.65 -5.36 3.74
CA PHE A 68 -11.80 -5.78 2.35
C PHE A 68 -13.21 -6.34 2.17
N THR A 69 -14.17 -5.46 1.95
CA THR A 69 -15.60 -5.78 2.08
C THR A 69 -16.24 -6.30 0.79
N GLU A 70 -15.50 -6.43 -0.29
CA GLU A 70 -15.97 -6.78 -1.64
C GLU A 70 -16.78 -8.08 -1.66
N VAL A 71 -16.33 -9.11 -0.93
CA VAL A 71 -17.02 -10.41 -0.89
C VAL A 71 -18.46 -10.32 -0.37
N ARG A 72 -18.78 -9.32 0.45
CA ARG A 72 -20.13 -9.06 0.94
C ARG A 72 -21.07 -8.54 -0.14
N LEU A 73 -20.51 -8.06 -1.25
CA LEU A 73 -21.21 -7.61 -2.45
C LEU A 73 -21.16 -8.65 -3.58
N GLY A 74 -20.63 -9.86 -3.31
CA GLY A 74 -20.43 -10.89 -4.33
C GLY A 74 -19.26 -10.58 -5.29
N LEU A 75 -18.37 -9.69 -4.90
CA LEU A 75 -17.20 -9.29 -5.67
C LEU A 75 -15.91 -9.84 -5.05
N ALA A 76 -14.84 -9.88 -5.84
CA ALA A 76 -13.49 -10.17 -5.36
C ALA A 76 -12.60 -8.93 -5.45
N PRO A 77 -11.75 -8.64 -4.44
CA PRO A 77 -10.82 -7.51 -4.47
C PRO A 77 -9.62 -7.81 -5.39
N ALA A 78 -9.88 -8.14 -6.67
CA ALA A 78 -8.90 -8.67 -7.61
C ALA A 78 -7.72 -7.72 -7.83
N VAL A 79 -7.98 -6.45 -8.19
CA VAL A 79 -6.93 -5.45 -8.48
C VAL A 79 -6.19 -4.96 -7.23
N ILE A 80 -6.76 -5.20 -6.05
CA ILE A 80 -6.14 -4.90 -4.75
C ILE A 80 -5.19 -6.03 -4.33
N SER A 81 -5.47 -7.27 -4.78
CA SER A 81 -4.82 -8.47 -4.25
C SER A 81 -3.28 -8.45 -4.30
N PRO A 82 -2.59 -7.98 -5.33
CA PRO A 82 -1.12 -7.94 -5.34
C PRO A 82 -0.55 -7.10 -4.19
N TRP A 83 -1.16 -5.94 -3.93
CA TRP A 83 -0.71 -5.01 -2.89
C TRP A 83 -1.02 -5.52 -1.49
N ALA A 84 -2.20 -6.10 -1.29
CA ALA A 84 -2.57 -6.72 -0.01
C ALA A 84 -1.66 -7.92 0.31
N VAL A 85 -1.37 -8.77 -0.67
CA VAL A 85 -0.48 -9.93 -0.48
C VAL A 85 0.96 -9.47 -0.19
N GLN A 86 1.45 -8.45 -0.88
CA GLN A 86 2.79 -7.92 -0.63
C GLN A 86 2.91 -7.35 0.78
N ARG A 87 1.87 -6.71 1.30
CA ARG A 87 1.89 -6.06 2.62
C ARG A 87 1.60 -7.01 3.78
N LEU A 88 0.62 -7.91 3.63
CA LEU A 88 0.09 -8.75 4.71
C LEU A 88 0.51 -10.23 4.61
N GLY A 89 1.03 -10.63 3.45
CA GLY A 89 1.26 -12.03 3.12
C GLY A 89 -0.03 -12.76 2.74
N VAL A 90 0.13 -13.91 2.07
CA VAL A 90 -0.99 -14.70 1.51
C VAL A 90 -1.99 -15.15 2.57
N ALA A 91 -1.53 -15.60 3.73
CA ALA A 91 -2.39 -16.17 4.76
C ALA A 91 -3.38 -15.14 5.31
N ARG A 92 -2.90 -13.95 5.70
CA ARG A 92 -3.74 -12.86 6.22
C ARG A 92 -4.65 -12.27 5.16
N THR A 93 -4.13 -12.08 3.95
CA THR A 93 -4.95 -11.62 2.82
C THR A 93 -6.10 -12.56 2.54
N ARG A 94 -5.85 -13.89 2.52
CA ARG A 94 -6.89 -14.89 2.31
C ARG A 94 -7.97 -14.86 3.39
N GLU A 95 -7.58 -14.79 4.66
CA GLU A 95 -8.50 -14.68 5.80
C GLU A 95 -9.43 -13.48 5.63
N LEU A 96 -8.87 -12.28 5.43
CA LEU A 96 -9.62 -11.03 5.32
C LEU A 96 -10.50 -10.96 4.05
N PHE A 97 -9.99 -11.46 2.92
CA PHE A 97 -10.73 -11.44 1.66
C PHE A 97 -11.94 -12.41 1.68
N LEU A 98 -11.78 -13.60 2.28
CA LEU A 98 -12.87 -14.59 2.33
C LEU A 98 -13.94 -14.23 3.35
N THR A 99 -13.57 -13.59 4.45
CA THR A 99 -14.54 -13.20 5.49
C THR A 99 -15.21 -11.86 5.18
N GLY A 100 -14.50 -10.94 4.51
CA GLY A 100 -14.93 -9.57 4.33
C GLY A 100 -15.18 -8.85 5.67
N GLU A 101 -14.58 -9.32 6.75
CA GLU A 101 -14.78 -8.74 8.07
C GLU A 101 -14.20 -7.31 8.15
N ARG A 102 -14.81 -6.51 8.99
CA ARG A 102 -14.23 -5.23 9.42
C ARG A 102 -13.36 -5.47 10.63
N PHE A 103 -12.27 -4.75 10.73
CA PHE A 103 -11.33 -4.91 11.82
C PHE A 103 -10.80 -3.57 12.32
N SER A 104 -10.43 -3.55 13.59
CA SER A 104 -9.97 -2.36 14.30
C SER A 104 -8.58 -1.94 13.88
N THR A 105 -8.22 -0.71 14.22
CA THR A 105 -6.86 -0.16 14.09
C THR A 105 -5.83 -1.03 14.79
N GLN A 106 -6.12 -1.55 16.00
CA GLN A 106 -5.19 -2.44 16.69
C GLN A 106 -4.91 -3.72 15.87
N ARG A 107 -5.96 -4.37 15.35
CA ARG A 107 -5.77 -5.53 14.49
C ARG A 107 -4.99 -5.19 13.22
N ALA A 108 -5.28 -4.04 12.62
CA ALA A 108 -4.56 -3.57 11.43
C ALA A 108 -3.06 -3.38 11.71
N PHE A 109 -2.70 -2.87 12.88
CA PHE A 109 -1.32 -2.74 13.32
C PHE A 109 -0.67 -4.10 13.57
N ASP A 110 -1.33 -4.99 14.30
CA ASP A 110 -0.81 -6.33 14.65
C ASP A 110 -0.51 -7.21 13.42
N ILE A 111 -1.29 -7.04 12.34
CA ILE A 111 -1.08 -7.79 11.09
C ILE A 111 -0.13 -7.10 10.10
N GLY A 112 0.43 -5.93 10.44
CA GLY A 112 1.41 -5.21 9.62
C GLY A 112 0.81 -4.33 8.52
N LEU A 113 -0.49 -4.02 8.56
CA LEU A 113 -1.10 -3.07 7.64
C LEU A 113 -0.62 -1.64 7.93
N LEU A 114 -0.51 -1.28 9.22
CA LEU A 114 -0.15 0.05 9.69
C LEU A 114 1.32 0.13 10.10
N SER A 115 1.93 1.28 9.84
CA SER A 115 3.26 1.64 10.34
C SER A 115 3.20 2.17 11.79
N SER A 116 2.14 2.91 12.13
CA SER A 116 1.89 3.38 13.50
C SER A 116 0.42 3.73 13.75
N VAL A 117 0.06 3.84 15.03
CA VAL A 117 -1.24 4.30 15.53
C VAL A 117 -1.01 5.54 16.37
N THR A 118 -1.77 6.60 16.15
CA THR A 118 -1.60 7.89 16.84
C THR A 118 -2.89 8.68 16.88
N GLU A 119 -3.09 9.45 17.94
CA GLU A 119 -4.18 10.43 18.05
C GLU A 119 -3.91 11.68 17.20
N ASP A 120 -2.63 12.01 16.96
CA ASP A 120 -2.20 13.18 16.20
C ASP A 120 -1.48 12.74 14.92
N LEU A 121 -2.27 12.63 13.84
CA LEU A 121 -1.74 12.22 12.53
C LEU A 121 -0.77 13.24 11.93
N GLU A 122 -1.00 14.55 12.17
CA GLU A 122 -0.17 15.61 11.60
C GLU A 122 1.22 15.59 12.24
N ALA A 123 1.29 15.57 13.58
CA ALA A 123 2.56 15.51 14.28
C ALA A 123 3.34 14.22 13.96
N ALA A 124 2.66 13.07 13.85
CA ALA A 124 3.31 11.82 13.48
C ALA A 124 3.79 11.81 12.03
N ALA A 125 3.04 12.42 11.12
CA ALA A 125 3.45 12.59 9.73
C ALA A 125 4.67 13.50 9.62
N ASP A 126 4.70 14.63 10.32
CA ASP A 126 5.84 15.55 10.32
C ASP A 126 7.10 14.88 10.84
N ALA A 127 7.02 14.13 11.94
CA ALA A 127 8.15 13.37 12.47
C ALA A 127 8.67 12.31 11.46
N LEU A 128 7.78 11.63 10.74
CA LEU A 128 8.15 10.70 9.69
C LEU A 128 8.81 11.42 8.50
N LEU A 129 8.24 12.56 8.07
CA LEU A 129 8.78 13.36 6.98
C LEU A 129 10.19 13.89 7.31
N ASP A 130 10.44 14.30 8.55
CA ASP A 130 11.77 14.74 8.99
C ASP A 130 12.77 13.58 8.95
N ALA A 131 12.37 12.39 9.37
CA ALA A 131 13.20 11.19 9.24
C ALA A 131 13.50 10.86 7.77
N LEU A 132 12.51 10.96 6.87
CA LEU A 132 12.68 10.72 5.44
C LEU A 132 13.58 11.77 4.78
N ARG A 133 13.46 13.05 5.17
CA ARG A 133 14.29 14.15 4.66
C ARG A 133 15.77 14.02 5.05
N SER A 134 16.08 13.30 6.13
CA SER A 134 17.45 13.00 6.53
C SER A 134 18.16 11.96 5.66
N GLY A 135 17.43 11.22 4.83
CA GLY A 135 17.98 10.24 3.90
C GLY A 135 18.18 10.78 2.49
N GLY A 136 19.11 10.19 1.72
CA GLY A 136 19.35 10.55 0.33
C GLY A 136 18.16 10.18 -0.57
N PRO A 137 17.61 11.10 -1.38
CA PRO A 137 16.43 10.85 -2.20
C PRO A 137 16.65 9.76 -3.27
N GLN A 138 17.85 9.65 -3.84
CA GLN A 138 18.17 8.58 -4.79
C GLN A 138 18.25 7.22 -4.10
N ALA A 139 18.80 7.17 -2.88
CA ALA A 139 18.83 5.96 -2.08
C ALA A 139 17.42 5.49 -1.71
N GLN A 140 16.52 6.39 -1.31
CA GLN A 140 15.11 6.07 -1.01
C GLN A 140 14.39 5.52 -2.25
N ARG A 141 14.58 6.15 -3.40
CA ARG A 141 14.04 5.66 -4.67
C ARG A 141 14.53 4.24 -4.98
N ALA A 142 15.83 4.00 -4.89
CA ALA A 142 16.42 2.70 -5.15
C ALA A 142 15.91 1.63 -4.17
N ILE A 143 15.70 1.96 -2.89
CA ILE A 143 15.10 1.07 -1.90
C ILE A 143 13.68 0.65 -2.34
N LYS A 144 12.85 1.60 -2.76
CA LYS A 144 11.51 1.27 -3.27
C LYS A 144 11.57 0.35 -4.48
N GLU A 145 12.40 0.65 -5.46
CA GLU A 145 12.59 -0.17 -6.66
C GLU A 145 13.13 -1.57 -6.33
N MET A 146 13.99 -1.70 -5.33
CA MET A 146 14.52 -2.98 -4.87
C MET A 146 13.47 -3.88 -4.22
N LEU A 147 12.52 -3.28 -3.49
CA LEU A 147 11.50 -4.01 -2.72
C LEU A 147 10.23 -4.33 -3.52
N LEU A 148 10.04 -3.72 -4.70
CA LEU A 148 8.93 -4.09 -5.57
C LEU A 148 9.06 -5.54 -6.03
N ALA A 149 7.98 -6.31 -5.85
CA ALA A 149 7.90 -7.67 -6.38
C ALA A 149 8.01 -7.66 -7.91
N ARG A 150 8.85 -8.55 -8.44
CA ARG A 150 9.10 -8.71 -9.87
C ARG A 150 9.11 -10.19 -10.21
N ASP A 151 8.64 -10.49 -11.42
CA ASP A 151 8.81 -11.83 -12.00
C ASP A 151 10.21 -11.89 -12.66
N GLU A 152 11.20 -12.29 -11.86
CA GLU A 152 12.61 -12.35 -12.25
C GLU A 152 13.31 -13.56 -11.61
N THR A 153 14.31 -14.10 -12.28
CA THR A 153 15.17 -15.16 -11.73
C THR A 153 16.05 -14.60 -10.60
N ILE A 154 16.65 -15.52 -9.83
CA ILE A 154 17.62 -15.14 -8.77
C ILE A 154 18.80 -14.38 -9.35
N GLU A 155 19.31 -14.84 -10.49
CA GLU A 155 20.45 -14.24 -11.18
C GLU A 155 20.14 -12.83 -11.69
N GLU A 156 18.94 -12.63 -12.28
CA GLU A 156 18.48 -11.31 -12.74
C GLU A 156 18.31 -10.35 -11.57
N ARG A 157 17.72 -10.83 -10.47
CA ARG A 157 17.58 -10.06 -9.24
C ARG A 157 18.93 -9.62 -8.69
N ASP A 158 19.85 -10.56 -8.53
CA ASP A 158 21.17 -10.28 -7.94
C ASP A 158 21.98 -9.30 -8.82
N ALA A 159 21.90 -9.46 -10.14
CA ALA A 159 22.53 -8.54 -11.08
C ALA A 159 21.89 -7.11 -11.03
N ARG A 160 20.58 -7.02 -10.86
CA ARG A 160 19.86 -5.74 -10.69
C ARG A 160 20.27 -5.06 -9.39
N LEU A 161 20.31 -5.80 -8.29
CA LEU A 161 20.69 -5.28 -6.98
C LEU A 161 22.15 -4.81 -6.96
N ALA A 162 23.06 -5.54 -7.58
CA ALA A 162 24.47 -5.14 -7.71
C ALA A 162 24.61 -3.83 -8.51
N ARG A 163 23.88 -3.68 -9.62
CA ARG A 163 23.86 -2.40 -10.37
C ARG A 163 23.32 -1.24 -9.55
N ALA A 164 22.25 -1.47 -8.80
CA ALA A 164 21.64 -0.43 -7.97
C ALA A 164 22.63 0.10 -6.90
N ILE A 165 23.34 -0.79 -6.18
CA ILE A 165 24.32 -0.35 -5.16
C ILE A 165 25.51 0.40 -5.78
N THR A 166 25.97 -0.03 -6.95
CA THR A 166 27.06 0.65 -7.66
C THR A 166 26.63 2.08 -8.07
N ALA A 167 25.45 2.23 -8.68
CA ALA A 167 24.95 3.53 -9.09
C ALA A 167 24.76 4.50 -7.90
N LEU A 168 24.31 4.00 -6.74
CA LEU A 168 24.17 4.81 -5.53
C LEU A 168 25.52 5.30 -4.99
N ARG A 169 26.55 4.47 -5.04
CA ARG A 169 27.92 4.90 -4.63
C ARG A 169 28.51 5.97 -5.52
N ASP A 170 28.14 5.98 -6.80
CA ASP A 170 28.57 6.97 -7.78
C ASP A 170 27.73 8.26 -7.75
N SER A 171 26.58 8.28 -7.08
CA SER A 171 25.64 9.42 -7.05
C SER A 171 26.12 10.60 -6.20
N GLY A 172 27.08 10.38 -5.29
CA GLY A 172 27.57 11.39 -4.35
C GLY A 172 26.64 11.66 -3.15
N GLU A 173 25.60 10.83 -2.92
CA GLU A 173 24.77 10.88 -1.71
C GLU A 173 25.39 10.11 -0.53
N ALA A 174 26.44 9.32 -0.77
CA ALA A 174 27.10 8.51 0.23
C ALA A 174 28.16 9.29 1.03
#